data_a8f8d41cf877bdcc2da58ee2b1334dfa
#
_entry.id   a8f8d41cf877bdcc2da58ee2b1334dfa
#
_cell.length_a   1.000
_cell.length_b   1.000
_cell.length_c   1.000
_cell.angle_alpha   90.00
_cell.angle_beta   90.00
_cell.angle_gamma   90.00
#
_symmetry.space_group_name_H-M   'P 1'
#
loop_
_entity.id
_entity.type
_entity.pdbx_description
1 polymer ?
#
loop_
_entity_poly.entity_id
_entity_poly.type
_entity_poly.pdbx_seq_one_letter_code
_entity_poly.pdbx_strand_id
1 'polypeptide(L)'
;LTEEDCADFLVLVQDTDILSEGIMAITGLTLSLLEKQWSKDKMLLLMKAYHLVKADELRERIIVGLLMVMMKNNVIMRENPDIHDMVQDILTDVPELSFTALCNIARTSRVKYLEKFNQQMAQDIMPLMDQVGSDEFYDVIRKHQGEMEKIARLHLDQNFLIFKTAYYTDFFRAKAVNWFLLWDDKQLLNVAEEEREQVQEMINIWPMCDSDKYALIGMSSMIRNTLKSQIQGDALAQIGDSLGQVQIVTNGYVQQLYRYFRLSPFAPNNPFELVTYLRDTWVYRLVVVGNKAKKTISELLS
;
A
#
# COMPACT_ATOMS: atom_id res chain seq x y z
N LEU A 1 19.00 -9.33 17.80
CA LEU A 1 17.88 -9.63 18.69
C LEU A 1 18.35 -10.61 19.76
N THR A 2 18.05 -10.35 21.01
CA THR A 2 18.24 -11.29 22.11
C THR A 2 17.09 -12.32 22.12
N GLU A 3 17.22 -13.40 22.91
CA GLU A 3 16.11 -14.34 23.12
C GLU A 3 14.91 -13.65 23.78
N GLU A 4 15.15 -12.71 24.69
CA GLU A 4 14.14 -11.90 25.36
C GLU A 4 13.40 -11.01 24.36
N ASP A 5 14.12 -10.27 23.48
CA ASP A 5 13.50 -9.48 22.41
C ASP A 5 12.58 -10.31 21.50
N CYS A 6 12.99 -11.56 21.20
CA CYS A 6 12.21 -12.47 20.37
C CYS A 6 10.96 -12.96 21.11
N ALA A 7 11.06 -13.25 22.41
CA ALA A 7 9.93 -13.66 23.24
C ALA A 7 8.90 -12.53 23.37
N ASP A 8 9.34 -11.33 23.68
CA ASP A 8 8.50 -10.14 23.80
C ASP A 8 7.80 -9.81 22.47
N PHE A 9 8.53 -9.89 21.35
CA PHE A 9 7.94 -9.72 20.02
C PHE A 9 6.78 -10.73 19.77
N LEU A 10 6.99 -12.01 20.11
CA LEU A 10 5.98 -13.04 19.90
C LEU A 10 4.77 -12.87 20.84
N VAL A 11 4.94 -12.31 22.02
CA VAL A 11 3.82 -11.96 22.92
C VAL A 11 3.02 -10.81 22.31
N LEU A 12 3.68 -9.74 21.86
CA LEU A 12 3.01 -8.57 21.24
C LEU A 12 2.15 -8.96 20.03
N VAL A 13 2.63 -9.84 19.16
CA VAL A 13 1.90 -10.18 17.93
C VAL A 13 0.76 -11.18 18.15
N GLN A 14 0.69 -11.83 19.31
CA GLN A 14 -0.41 -12.74 19.67
C GLN A 14 -1.56 -12.04 20.37
N ASP A 15 -1.31 -10.88 20.96
CA ASP A 15 -2.29 -10.13 21.74
C ASP A 15 -3.14 -9.26 20.81
N THR A 16 -4.42 -9.59 20.72
CA THR A 16 -5.39 -8.86 19.88
C THR A 16 -5.87 -7.54 20.51
N ASP A 17 -5.68 -7.37 21.83
CA ASP A 17 -6.10 -6.15 22.53
C ASP A 17 -5.13 -4.99 22.27
N ILE A 18 -3.90 -5.31 21.83
CA ILE A 18 -2.85 -4.34 21.47
C ILE A 18 -2.45 -4.49 19.98
N LEU A 19 -3.45 -4.59 19.10
CA LEU A 19 -3.24 -4.82 17.66
C LEU A 19 -2.28 -3.79 17.02
N SER A 20 -2.35 -2.52 17.43
CA SER A 20 -1.46 -1.47 16.92
C SER A 20 0.00 -1.76 17.20
N GLU A 21 0.32 -2.22 18.39
CA GLU A 21 1.67 -2.61 18.81
C GLU A 21 2.17 -3.81 18.03
N GLY A 22 1.33 -4.82 17.83
CA GLY A 22 1.61 -5.98 16.98
C GLY A 22 1.92 -5.58 15.53
N ILE A 23 1.14 -4.68 14.95
CA ILE A 23 1.37 -4.10 13.62
C ILE A 23 2.70 -3.39 13.55
N MET A 24 3.04 -2.60 14.56
CA MET A 24 4.30 -1.87 14.61
C MET A 24 5.50 -2.82 14.76
N ALA A 25 5.35 -3.89 15.55
CA ALA A 25 6.37 -4.91 15.74
C ALA A 25 6.67 -5.65 14.42
N ILE A 26 5.63 -6.14 13.70
CA ILE A 26 5.79 -6.80 12.39
C ILE A 26 6.37 -5.84 11.36
N THR A 27 5.89 -4.60 11.31
CA THR A 27 6.39 -3.58 10.38
C THR A 27 7.87 -3.29 10.66
N GLY A 28 8.25 -3.08 11.92
CA GLY A 28 9.65 -2.84 12.31
C GLY A 28 10.57 -4.00 11.94
N LEU A 29 10.13 -5.25 12.14
CA LEU A 29 10.89 -6.43 11.74
C LEU A 29 11.03 -6.51 10.22
N THR A 30 9.94 -6.26 9.47
CA THR A 30 9.94 -6.22 8.00
C THR A 30 10.88 -5.14 7.47
N LEU A 31 10.79 -3.91 7.98
CA LEU A 31 11.68 -2.81 7.59
C LEU A 31 13.15 -3.15 7.90
N SER A 32 13.42 -3.74 9.06
CA SER A 32 14.77 -4.18 9.40
C SER A 32 15.35 -5.20 8.41
N LEU A 33 14.52 -6.09 7.86
CA LEU A 33 14.92 -7.05 6.82
C LEU A 33 15.06 -6.39 5.44
N LEU A 34 14.26 -5.37 5.16
CA LEU A 34 14.29 -4.65 3.88
C LEU A 34 15.39 -3.60 3.82
N GLU A 35 15.72 -2.93 4.92
CA GLU A 35 16.70 -1.83 4.94
C GLU A 35 18.12 -2.30 5.20
N LYS A 36 18.28 -3.33 6.01
CA LYS A 36 19.59 -3.83 6.47
C LYS A 36 20.03 -5.08 5.71
N GLN A 37 21.14 -5.62 6.15
CA GLN A 37 21.62 -6.91 5.66
C GLN A 37 20.67 -8.04 6.06
N TRP A 38 20.67 -9.10 5.26
CA TRP A 38 19.96 -10.33 5.53
C TRP A 38 20.28 -10.88 6.93
N SER A 39 19.26 -11.35 7.61
CA SER A 39 19.36 -12.04 8.90
C SER A 39 18.40 -13.23 8.92
N LYS A 40 18.99 -14.43 9.03
CA LYS A 40 18.22 -15.68 9.13
C LYS A 40 17.31 -15.68 10.35
N ASP A 41 17.81 -15.23 11.51
CA ASP A 41 17.03 -15.22 12.76
C ASP A 41 15.82 -14.32 12.68
N LYS A 42 15.95 -13.14 12.07
CA LYS A 42 14.82 -12.23 11.85
C LYS A 42 13.78 -12.80 10.89
N MET A 43 14.24 -13.51 9.86
CA MET A 43 13.35 -14.18 8.92
C MET A 43 12.59 -15.32 9.59
N LEU A 44 13.28 -16.14 10.39
CA LEU A 44 12.67 -17.20 11.20
C LEU A 44 11.66 -16.64 12.21
N LEU A 45 11.97 -15.51 12.83
CA LEU A 45 11.05 -14.83 13.75
C LEU A 45 9.77 -14.36 13.04
N LEU A 46 9.91 -13.78 11.84
CA LEU A 46 8.74 -13.35 11.04
C LEU A 46 7.87 -14.53 10.62
N MET A 47 8.47 -15.65 10.21
CA MET A 47 7.74 -16.88 9.87
C MET A 47 7.08 -17.51 11.11
N LYS A 48 7.76 -17.52 12.26
CA LYS A 48 7.19 -17.99 13.51
C LYS A 48 5.98 -17.16 13.94
N ALA A 49 6.05 -15.83 13.74
CA ALA A 49 4.92 -14.94 14.00
C ALA A 49 3.69 -15.31 13.14
N TYR A 50 3.87 -15.68 11.87
CA TYR A 50 2.77 -16.09 10.99
C TYR A 50 1.89 -17.19 11.62
N HIS A 51 2.50 -18.20 12.23
CA HIS A 51 1.78 -19.32 12.86
C HIS A 51 1.13 -18.96 14.20
N LEU A 52 1.48 -17.85 14.80
CA LEU A 52 1.02 -17.44 16.12
C LEU A 52 -0.03 -16.32 16.09
N VAL A 53 0.00 -15.47 15.04
CA VAL A 53 -0.94 -14.35 14.93
C VAL A 53 -2.38 -14.84 14.72
N LYS A 54 -3.30 -14.16 15.39
CA LYS A 54 -4.74 -14.43 15.28
C LYS A 54 -5.46 -13.42 14.38
N ALA A 55 -4.99 -12.17 14.39
CA ALA A 55 -5.58 -11.11 13.59
C ALA A 55 -5.15 -11.23 12.11
N ASP A 56 -6.13 -11.14 11.21
CA ASP A 56 -5.90 -11.25 9.77
C ASP A 56 -5.04 -10.09 9.25
N GLU A 57 -5.16 -8.89 9.83
CA GLU A 57 -4.34 -7.72 9.51
C GLU A 57 -2.85 -7.98 9.73
N LEU A 58 -2.49 -8.69 10.81
CA LEU A 58 -1.11 -9.07 11.09
C LEU A 58 -0.62 -10.14 10.12
N ARG A 59 -1.47 -11.13 9.82
CA ARG A 59 -1.15 -12.21 8.88
C ARG A 59 -0.88 -11.66 7.48
N GLU A 60 -1.72 -10.77 7.01
CA GLU A 60 -1.54 -10.11 5.71
C GLU A 60 -0.24 -9.30 5.63
N ARG A 61 0.10 -8.55 6.69
CA ARG A 61 1.36 -7.79 6.76
C ARG A 61 2.58 -8.72 6.74
N ILE A 62 2.50 -9.87 7.40
CA ILE A 62 3.58 -10.87 7.36
C ILE A 62 3.73 -11.42 5.93
N ILE A 63 2.64 -11.77 5.24
CA ILE A 63 2.71 -12.27 3.85
C ILE A 63 3.35 -11.22 2.93
N VAL A 64 2.92 -9.96 3.00
CA VAL A 64 3.54 -8.87 2.24
C VAL A 64 5.03 -8.72 2.58
N GLY A 65 5.37 -8.77 3.87
CA GLY A 65 6.75 -8.69 4.34
C GLY A 65 7.61 -9.84 3.79
N LEU A 66 7.13 -11.08 3.86
CA LEU A 66 7.80 -12.26 3.31
C LEU A 66 8.04 -12.11 1.81
N LEU A 67 7.02 -11.75 1.02
CA LEU A 67 7.13 -11.54 -0.43
C LEU A 67 8.19 -10.50 -0.77
N MET A 68 8.20 -9.36 -0.08
CA MET A 68 9.15 -8.27 -0.33
C MET A 68 10.59 -8.66 0.07
N VAL A 69 10.74 -9.30 1.22
CA VAL A 69 12.06 -9.75 1.71
C VAL A 69 12.63 -10.83 0.80
N MET A 70 11.79 -11.76 0.33
CA MET A 70 12.19 -12.82 -0.62
C MET A 70 12.57 -12.25 -1.99
N MET A 71 11.84 -11.26 -2.48
CA MET A 71 12.19 -10.53 -3.70
C MET A 71 13.57 -9.88 -3.58
N LYS A 72 13.81 -9.15 -2.50
CA LYS A 72 15.08 -8.47 -2.26
C LYS A 72 16.26 -9.44 -2.15
N ASN A 73 16.06 -10.58 -1.51
CA ASN A 73 17.09 -11.54 -1.19
C ASN A 73 17.04 -12.81 -2.04
N ASN A 74 16.49 -12.72 -3.26
CA ASN A 74 16.25 -13.85 -4.16
C ASN A 74 17.48 -14.76 -4.39
N VAL A 75 18.70 -14.21 -4.36
CA VAL A 75 19.95 -14.99 -4.49
C VAL A 75 20.25 -15.74 -3.20
N ILE A 76 20.18 -15.05 -2.05
CA ILE A 76 20.47 -15.63 -0.72
C ILE A 76 19.51 -16.78 -0.39
N MET A 77 18.27 -16.72 -0.87
CA MET A 77 17.29 -17.79 -0.66
C MET A 77 17.70 -19.13 -1.28
N ARG A 78 18.44 -19.11 -2.37
CA ARG A 78 18.97 -20.33 -3.02
C ARG A 78 20.00 -21.05 -2.15
N GLU A 79 20.67 -20.31 -1.27
CA GLU A 79 21.70 -20.81 -0.36
C GLU A 79 21.12 -21.25 0.99
N ASN A 80 19.84 -21.00 1.24
CA ASN A 80 19.11 -21.33 2.47
C ASN A 80 17.84 -22.14 2.18
N PRO A 81 17.95 -23.40 1.76
CA PRO A 81 16.80 -24.19 1.32
C PRO A 81 15.78 -24.44 2.44
N ASP A 82 16.21 -24.53 3.69
CA ASP A 82 15.33 -24.64 4.86
C ASP A 82 14.38 -23.42 5.00
N ILE A 83 14.90 -22.21 4.81
CA ILE A 83 14.08 -20.99 4.81
C ILE A 83 13.14 -20.97 3.60
N HIS A 84 13.67 -21.38 2.45
CA HIS A 84 12.90 -21.45 1.22
C HIS A 84 11.65 -22.35 1.40
N ASP A 85 11.84 -23.55 1.93
CA ASP A 85 10.76 -24.52 2.10
C ASP A 85 9.70 -24.02 3.10
N MET A 86 10.14 -23.45 4.24
CA MET A 86 9.23 -22.84 5.22
C MET A 86 8.40 -21.69 4.63
N VAL A 87 9.00 -20.81 3.82
CA VAL A 87 8.26 -19.73 3.16
C VAL A 87 7.32 -20.30 2.10
N GLN A 88 7.73 -21.31 1.38
CA GLN A 88 6.86 -22.00 0.41
C GLN A 88 5.61 -22.54 1.10
N ASP A 89 5.75 -23.21 2.24
CA ASP A 89 4.64 -23.75 3.01
C ASP A 89 3.67 -22.63 3.40
N ILE A 90 4.18 -21.52 3.96
CA ILE A 90 3.35 -20.37 4.34
C ILE A 90 2.60 -19.77 3.13
N LEU A 91 3.29 -19.51 2.02
CA LEU A 91 2.67 -18.86 0.86
C LEU A 91 1.67 -19.77 0.13
N THR A 92 1.85 -21.10 0.20
CA THR A 92 0.93 -22.08 -0.39
C THR A 92 -0.24 -22.42 0.52
N ASP A 93 -0.14 -22.16 1.83
CA ASP A 93 -1.24 -22.25 2.78
C ASP A 93 -2.35 -21.21 2.49
N VAL A 94 -1.94 -20.01 2.02
CA VAL A 94 -2.85 -18.89 1.70
C VAL A 94 -2.64 -18.38 0.27
N PRO A 95 -2.92 -19.20 -0.77
CA PRO A 95 -2.52 -18.89 -2.14
C PRO A 95 -3.19 -17.66 -2.72
N GLU A 96 -4.47 -17.39 -2.38
CA GLU A 96 -5.22 -16.22 -2.85
C GLU A 96 -4.67 -14.93 -2.25
N LEU A 97 -4.38 -14.93 -0.94
CA LEU A 97 -3.80 -13.80 -0.25
C LEU A 97 -2.39 -13.51 -0.78
N SER A 98 -1.57 -14.54 -0.96
CA SER A 98 -0.22 -14.44 -1.50
C SER A 98 -0.22 -13.87 -2.93
N PHE A 99 -1.14 -14.32 -3.79
CA PHE A 99 -1.30 -13.80 -5.14
C PHE A 99 -1.79 -12.35 -5.15
N THR A 100 -2.78 -12.02 -4.32
CA THR A 100 -3.31 -10.66 -4.18
C THR A 100 -2.22 -9.70 -3.70
N ALA A 101 -1.47 -10.07 -2.67
CA ALA A 101 -0.34 -9.29 -2.17
C ALA A 101 0.73 -9.05 -3.26
N LEU A 102 1.07 -10.09 -4.03
CA LEU A 102 2.02 -9.97 -5.14
C LEU A 102 1.51 -9.05 -6.26
N CYS A 103 0.21 -9.10 -6.59
CA CYS A 103 -0.42 -8.17 -7.53
C CYS A 103 -0.32 -6.72 -7.02
N ASN A 104 -0.55 -6.49 -5.74
CA ASN A 104 -0.45 -5.17 -5.13
C ASN A 104 0.98 -4.63 -5.18
N ILE A 105 1.98 -5.47 -4.91
CA ILE A 105 3.39 -5.13 -5.09
C ILE A 105 3.68 -4.77 -6.56
N ALA A 106 3.20 -5.58 -7.51
CA ALA A 106 3.41 -5.33 -8.94
C ALA A 106 2.79 -4.00 -9.41
N ARG A 107 1.63 -3.59 -8.84
CA ARG A 107 0.97 -2.31 -9.14
C ARG A 107 1.85 -1.10 -8.85
N THR A 108 2.74 -1.19 -7.86
CA THR A 108 3.64 -0.08 -7.53
C THR A 108 4.59 0.29 -8.68
N SER A 109 4.89 -0.67 -9.59
CA SER A 109 5.70 -0.40 -10.79
C SER A 109 5.02 0.59 -11.74
N ARG A 110 3.69 0.72 -11.64
CA ARG A 110 2.85 1.57 -12.52
C ARG A 110 2.66 2.99 -11.99
N VAL A 111 3.20 3.34 -10.83
CA VAL A 111 3.04 4.69 -10.26
C VAL A 111 3.59 5.77 -11.21
N LYS A 112 4.72 5.53 -11.88
CA LYS A 112 5.25 6.47 -12.87
C LYS A 112 4.31 6.70 -14.05
N TYR A 113 3.63 5.64 -14.51
CA TYR A 113 2.62 5.74 -15.55
C TYR A 113 1.43 6.60 -15.07
N LEU A 114 0.95 6.36 -13.85
CA LEU A 114 -0.12 7.15 -13.24
C LEU A 114 0.27 8.62 -13.08
N GLU A 115 1.48 8.93 -12.62
CA GLU A 115 2.00 10.30 -12.53
C GLU A 115 2.00 10.99 -13.90
N LYS A 116 2.48 10.31 -14.95
CA LYS A 116 2.49 10.84 -16.30
C LYS A 116 1.08 11.10 -16.84
N PHE A 117 0.17 10.14 -16.62
CA PHE A 117 -1.23 10.29 -17.04
C PHE A 117 -1.89 11.51 -16.38
N ASN A 118 -1.71 11.68 -15.07
CA ASN A 118 -2.30 12.82 -14.37
C ASN A 118 -1.68 14.16 -14.77
N GLN A 119 -0.40 14.19 -15.11
CA GLN A 119 0.20 15.40 -15.70
C GLN A 119 -0.44 15.76 -17.04
N GLN A 120 -0.67 14.77 -17.91
CA GLN A 120 -1.35 14.99 -19.19
C GLN A 120 -2.79 15.46 -18.99
N MET A 121 -3.54 14.77 -18.11
CA MET A 121 -4.89 15.19 -17.76
C MET A 121 -4.94 16.64 -17.25
N ALA A 122 -4.06 16.99 -16.34
CA ALA A 122 -3.99 18.35 -15.81
C ALA A 122 -3.68 19.38 -16.92
N GLN A 123 -2.73 19.09 -17.81
CA GLN A 123 -2.38 19.97 -18.92
C GLN A 123 -3.55 20.18 -19.91
N ASP A 124 -4.31 19.12 -20.18
CA ASP A 124 -5.42 19.16 -21.12
C ASP A 124 -6.70 19.80 -20.49
N ILE A 125 -6.91 19.64 -19.17
CA ILE A 125 -8.11 20.14 -18.46
C ILE A 125 -7.92 21.56 -17.93
N MET A 126 -6.73 21.92 -17.41
CA MET A 126 -6.51 23.23 -16.78
C MET A 126 -6.92 24.44 -17.68
N PRO A 127 -6.66 24.43 -19.00
CA PRO A 127 -7.09 25.54 -19.88
C PRO A 127 -8.61 25.65 -20.01
N LEU A 128 -9.36 24.58 -19.67
CA LEU A 128 -10.82 24.48 -19.84
C LEU A 128 -11.59 24.61 -18.52
N MET A 129 -10.88 24.92 -17.41
CA MET A 129 -11.53 25.00 -16.09
C MET A 129 -12.62 26.05 -15.99
N ASP A 130 -12.51 27.15 -16.75
CA ASP A 130 -13.55 28.19 -16.83
C ASP A 130 -14.73 27.78 -17.74
N GLN A 131 -14.61 26.66 -18.45
CA GLN A 131 -15.56 26.14 -19.43
C GLN A 131 -16.13 24.77 -18.99
N VAL A 132 -16.10 24.47 -17.72
CA VAL A 132 -16.65 23.21 -17.16
C VAL A 132 -18.12 23.06 -17.60
N GLY A 133 -18.44 21.92 -18.24
CA GLY A 133 -19.77 21.65 -18.81
C GLY A 133 -19.91 21.98 -20.29
N SER A 134 -18.89 22.54 -20.96
CA SER A 134 -18.87 22.74 -22.42
C SER A 134 -18.62 21.42 -23.16
N ASP A 135 -19.00 21.36 -24.43
CA ASP A 135 -18.70 20.21 -25.29
C ASP A 135 -17.19 19.96 -25.42
N GLU A 136 -16.39 21.01 -25.46
CA GLU A 136 -14.92 20.94 -25.53
C GLU A 136 -14.32 20.32 -24.27
N PHE A 137 -14.83 20.67 -23.09
CA PHE A 137 -14.45 20.04 -21.82
C PHE A 137 -14.78 18.55 -21.83
N TYR A 138 -15.99 18.16 -22.26
CA TYR A 138 -16.37 16.75 -22.34
C TYR A 138 -15.60 15.98 -23.42
N ASP A 139 -15.17 16.61 -24.51
CA ASP A 139 -14.32 15.97 -25.52
C ASP A 139 -12.95 15.61 -24.97
N VAL A 140 -12.37 16.48 -24.14
CA VAL A 140 -11.11 16.15 -23.45
C VAL A 140 -11.29 15.00 -22.48
N ILE A 141 -12.36 14.95 -21.70
CA ILE A 141 -12.66 13.82 -20.80
C ILE A 141 -12.79 12.52 -21.62
N ARG A 142 -13.57 12.53 -22.72
CA ARG A 142 -13.74 11.36 -23.61
C ARG A 142 -12.41 10.87 -24.19
N LYS A 143 -11.52 11.78 -24.58
CA LYS A 143 -10.16 11.43 -25.08
C LYS A 143 -9.37 10.58 -24.07
N HIS A 144 -9.53 10.84 -22.77
CA HIS A 144 -8.80 10.15 -21.72
C HIS A 144 -9.56 8.95 -21.12
N GLN A 145 -10.81 8.72 -21.51
CA GLN A 145 -11.69 7.70 -20.92
C GLN A 145 -11.05 6.29 -20.93
N GLY A 146 -10.45 5.88 -22.04
CA GLY A 146 -9.83 4.55 -22.16
C GLY A 146 -8.67 4.33 -21.19
N GLU A 147 -7.87 5.38 -20.92
CA GLU A 147 -6.78 5.32 -19.93
C GLU A 147 -7.33 5.34 -18.49
N MET A 148 -8.39 6.11 -18.23
CA MET A 148 -9.08 6.11 -16.92
C MET A 148 -9.66 4.72 -16.62
N GLU A 149 -10.34 4.10 -17.57
CA GLU A 149 -10.86 2.73 -17.44
C GLU A 149 -9.74 1.71 -17.19
N LYS A 150 -8.60 1.86 -17.83
CA LYS A 150 -7.42 1.01 -17.62
C LYS A 150 -6.84 1.21 -16.20
N ILE A 151 -6.73 2.45 -15.73
CA ILE A 151 -6.27 2.77 -14.37
C ILE A 151 -7.20 2.15 -13.34
N ALA A 152 -8.52 2.30 -13.52
CA ALA A 152 -9.53 1.70 -12.65
C ALA A 152 -9.45 0.16 -12.66
N ARG A 153 -9.42 -0.47 -13.85
CA ARG A 153 -9.31 -1.93 -14.01
C ARG A 153 -8.05 -2.52 -13.38
N LEU A 154 -6.94 -1.81 -13.42
CA LEU A 154 -5.67 -2.23 -12.83
C LEU A 154 -5.59 -1.92 -11.33
N HIS A 155 -6.58 -1.25 -10.77
CA HIS A 155 -6.63 -0.81 -9.37
C HIS A 155 -5.34 -0.08 -8.94
N LEU A 156 -4.89 0.90 -9.76
CA LEU A 156 -3.69 1.67 -9.44
C LEU A 156 -3.95 2.63 -8.28
N ASP A 157 -2.90 2.92 -7.49
CA ASP A 157 -2.97 3.80 -6.32
C ASP A 157 -3.14 5.28 -6.72
N GLN A 158 -4.38 5.69 -7.00
CA GLN A 158 -4.72 7.07 -7.35
C GLN A 158 -4.47 8.03 -6.19
N ASN A 159 -4.58 7.56 -4.95
CA ASN A 159 -4.36 8.37 -3.75
C ASN A 159 -2.89 8.78 -3.59
N PHE A 160 -1.95 8.05 -4.21
CA PHE A 160 -0.53 8.36 -4.15
C PHE A 160 -0.21 9.81 -4.54
N LEU A 161 -0.91 10.36 -5.52
CA LEU A 161 -0.65 11.73 -6.00
C LEU A 161 -1.12 12.78 -4.98
N ILE A 162 -2.27 12.55 -4.37
CA ILE A 162 -2.80 13.40 -3.29
C ILE A 162 -1.86 13.28 -2.09
N PHE A 163 -1.51 12.07 -1.72
CA PHE A 163 -0.58 11.81 -0.62
C PHE A 163 0.78 12.50 -0.86
N LYS A 164 1.30 12.47 -2.08
CA LYS A 164 2.57 13.12 -2.46
C LYS A 164 2.55 14.64 -2.25
N THR A 165 1.39 15.28 -2.28
CA THR A 165 1.26 16.71 -1.96
C THR A 165 1.13 16.98 -0.47
N ALA A 166 0.73 16.00 0.32
CA ALA A 166 0.40 16.12 1.74
C ALA A 166 1.45 15.52 2.70
N TYR A 167 2.33 14.63 2.25
CA TYR A 167 3.31 13.95 3.12
C TYR A 167 4.38 14.87 3.73
N TYR A 168 4.50 16.11 3.24
CA TYR A 168 5.42 17.11 3.81
C TYR A 168 4.99 17.64 5.19
N THR A 169 3.86 17.18 5.72
CA THR A 169 3.42 17.54 7.07
C THR A 169 4.42 17.10 8.12
N ASP A 170 4.48 17.82 9.23
CA ASP A 170 5.37 17.49 10.34
C ASP A 170 5.13 16.08 10.88
N PHE A 171 3.89 15.57 10.77
CA PHE A 171 3.52 14.23 11.19
C PHE A 171 4.41 13.14 10.53
N PHE A 172 4.50 13.11 9.19
CA PHE A 172 5.28 12.11 8.48
C PHE A 172 6.79 12.35 8.55
N ARG A 173 7.20 13.59 8.81
CA ARG A 173 8.62 13.96 8.94
C ARG A 173 9.18 13.72 10.34
N ALA A 174 8.33 13.61 11.34
CA ALA A 174 8.76 13.45 12.73
C ALA A 174 9.35 12.06 13.01
N LYS A 175 8.71 10.99 12.53
CA LYS A 175 9.10 9.61 12.86
C LYS A 175 8.74 8.65 11.73
N ALA A 176 9.60 7.64 11.48
CA ALA A 176 9.35 6.56 10.52
C ALA A 176 8.06 5.77 10.86
N VAL A 177 7.75 5.57 12.13
CA VAL A 177 6.57 4.84 12.59
C VAL A 177 5.26 5.48 12.12
N ASN A 178 5.21 6.81 11.96
CA ASN A 178 4.01 7.54 11.57
C ASN A 178 3.48 7.18 10.16
N TRP A 179 4.31 6.53 9.34
CA TRP A 179 3.91 6.04 8.02
C TRP A 179 3.04 4.78 8.07
N PHE A 180 2.98 4.10 9.23
CA PHE A 180 2.39 2.78 9.40
C PHE A 180 1.35 2.68 10.51
N LEU A 181 1.06 3.79 11.19
CA LEU A 181 0.06 3.81 12.25
C LEU A 181 -1.32 3.43 11.71
N LEU A 182 -2.07 2.65 12.49
CA LEU A 182 -3.48 2.46 12.27
C LEU A 182 -4.24 3.76 12.48
N TRP A 183 -5.29 3.94 11.69
CA TRP A 183 -6.19 5.05 11.86
C TRP A 183 -6.93 4.95 13.21
N ASP A 184 -6.96 6.06 13.95
CA ASP A 184 -7.76 6.24 15.16
C ASP A 184 -8.65 7.48 14.96
N ASP A 185 -9.97 7.30 15.06
CA ASP A 185 -10.95 8.38 14.87
C ASP A 185 -10.74 9.55 15.85
N LYS A 186 -10.07 9.34 16.99
CA LYS A 186 -9.66 10.43 17.89
C LYS A 186 -8.78 11.47 17.19
N GLN A 187 -8.13 11.11 16.09
CA GLN A 187 -7.33 12.05 15.30
C GLN A 187 -8.18 13.16 14.66
N LEU A 188 -9.49 12.96 14.50
CA LEU A 188 -10.42 14.00 14.04
C LEU A 188 -10.50 15.20 15.02
N LEU A 189 -10.13 15.00 16.29
CA LEU A 189 -10.04 16.10 17.24
C LEU A 189 -8.96 17.14 16.86
N ASN A 190 -8.02 16.78 16.01
CA ASN A 190 -7.02 17.70 15.45
C ASN A 190 -7.55 18.55 14.28
N VAL A 191 -8.78 18.28 13.82
CA VAL A 191 -9.47 19.06 12.78
C VAL A 191 -10.39 20.08 13.47
N ALA A 192 -10.56 21.26 12.87
CA ALA A 192 -11.49 22.26 13.37
C ALA A 192 -12.91 21.67 13.49
N GLU A 193 -13.62 22.01 14.55
CA GLU A 193 -14.90 21.38 14.93
C GLU A 193 -15.92 21.44 13.79
N GLU A 194 -16.00 22.58 13.12
CA GLU A 194 -16.89 22.83 11.98
C GLU A 194 -16.60 22.00 10.73
N GLU A 195 -15.39 21.40 10.65
CA GLU A 195 -14.96 20.59 9.50
C GLU A 195 -14.95 19.09 9.80
N ARG A 196 -15.11 18.66 11.06
CA ARG A 196 -14.95 17.25 11.47
C ARG A 196 -15.92 16.32 10.77
N GLU A 197 -17.19 16.70 10.69
CA GLU A 197 -18.21 15.90 10.04
C GLU A 197 -17.90 15.70 8.54
N GLN A 198 -17.47 16.77 7.87
CA GLN A 198 -17.06 16.71 6.47
C GLN A 198 -15.85 15.80 6.25
N VAL A 199 -14.84 15.88 7.11
CA VAL A 199 -13.64 15.04 7.01
C VAL A 199 -13.98 13.58 7.29
N GLN A 200 -14.83 13.31 8.29
CA GLN A 200 -15.33 11.97 8.58
C GLN A 200 -16.11 11.38 7.40
N GLU A 201 -16.96 12.16 6.75
CA GLU A 201 -17.69 11.75 5.55
C GLU A 201 -16.72 11.37 4.42
N MET A 202 -15.70 12.17 4.17
CA MET A 202 -14.66 11.87 3.17
C MET A 202 -13.92 10.56 3.48
N ILE A 203 -13.56 10.32 4.75
CA ILE A 203 -12.88 9.10 5.20
C ILE A 203 -13.78 7.86 4.98
N ASN A 204 -15.09 7.99 5.20
CA ASN A 204 -16.03 6.88 5.07
C ASN A 204 -16.35 6.52 3.60
N ILE A 205 -16.34 7.51 2.70
CA ILE A 205 -16.72 7.32 1.29
C ILE A 205 -15.51 6.92 0.44
N TRP A 206 -14.33 7.46 0.75
CA TRP A 206 -13.17 7.29 -0.11
C TRP A 206 -12.31 6.10 0.35
N PRO A 207 -11.94 5.17 -0.57
CA PRO A 207 -11.06 4.04 -0.24
C PRO A 207 -9.64 4.51 0.08
N MET A 208 -9.40 4.92 1.31
CA MET A 208 -8.13 5.42 1.83
C MET A 208 -7.43 4.37 2.67
N CYS A 209 -6.13 4.20 2.49
CA CYS A 209 -5.32 3.54 3.51
C CYS A 209 -5.08 4.49 4.70
N ASP A 210 -4.63 3.94 5.84
CA ASP A 210 -4.51 4.74 7.05
C ASP A 210 -3.58 5.96 6.88
N SER A 211 -2.49 5.82 6.14
CA SER A 211 -1.62 6.97 5.86
C SER A 211 -2.30 8.08 5.05
N ASP A 212 -3.29 7.75 4.19
CA ASP A 212 -4.07 8.76 3.47
C ASP A 212 -4.97 9.55 4.43
N LYS A 213 -5.58 8.86 5.40
CA LYS A 213 -6.43 9.50 6.40
C LYS A 213 -5.64 10.49 7.27
N TYR A 214 -4.42 10.09 7.70
CA TYR A 214 -3.50 11.01 8.38
C TYR A 214 -3.07 12.19 7.50
N ALA A 215 -2.82 11.96 6.22
CA ALA A 215 -2.49 13.02 5.28
C ALA A 215 -3.66 13.99 5.11
N LEU A 216 -4.89 13.48 5.00
CA LEU A 216 -6.10 14.28 4.84
C LEU A 216 -6.32 15.25 6.00
N ILE A 217 -6.17 14.80 7.26
CA ILE A 217 -6.30 15.70 8.41
C ILE A 217 -5.19 16.75 8.49
N GLY A 218 -4.00 16.44 7.97
CA GLY A 218 -2.89 17.39 7.88
C GLY A 218 -3.01 18.44 6.78
N MET A 219 -3.98 18.31 5.85
CA MET A 219 -4.22 19.27 4.78
C MET A 219 -4.94 20.52 5.28
N SER A 220 -4.77 21.65 4.56
CA SER A 220 -5.57 22.84 4.80
C SER A 220 -7.02 22.64 4.36
N SER A 221 -7.94 23.39 4.99
CA SER A 221 -9.38 23.42 4.63
C SER A 221 -9.60 23.65 3.14
N MET A 222 -8.83 24.54 2.54
CA MET A 222 -8.94 24.86 1.11
C MET A 222 -8.67 23.63 0.23
N ILE A 223 -7.62 22.85 0.55
CA ILE A 223 -7.28 21.63 -0.20
C ILE A 223 -8.38 20.57 0.02
N ARG A 224 -8.85 20.39 1.26
CA ARG A 224 -9.93 19.44 1.57
C ARG A 224 -11.22 19.77 0.82
N ASN A 225 -11.61 21.04 0.76
CA ASN A 225 -12.80 21.48 0.02
C ASN A 225 -12.69 21.23 -1.48
N THR A 226 -11.49 21.46 -2.06
CA THR A 226 -11.24 21.13 -3.47
C THR A 226 -11.36 19.63 -3.73
N LEU A 227 -10.79 18.79 -2.86
CA LEU A 227 -10.91 17.33 -2.96
C LEU A 227 -12.37 16.87 -2.83
N LYS A 228 -13.13 17.43 -1.88
CA LYS A 228 -14.55 17.10 -1.71
C LYS A 228 -15.36 17.36 -2.98
N SER A 229 -15.15 18.49 -3.63
CA SER A 229 -15.84 18.82 -4.89
C SER A 229 -15.54 17.84 -6.03
N GLN A 230 -14.34 17.25 -6.03
CA GLN A 230 -13.95 16.20 -6.99
C GLN A 230 -14.57 14.83 -6.67
N ILE A 231 -14.84 14.55 -5.39
CA ILE A 231 -15.39 13.27 -4.91
C ILE A 231 -16.91 13.18 -5.12
N GLN A 232 -17.63 14.30 -5.09
CA GLN A 232 -19.10 14.34 -5.19
C GLN A 232 -19.67 13.99 -6.59
N GLY A 233 -18.81 13.71 -7.56
CA GLY A 233 -19.27 13.15 -8.85
C GLY A 233 -19.60 11.65 -8.72
N ASP A 234 -20.76 11.23 -9.26
CA ASP A 234 -21.33 9.86 -9.20
C ASP A 234 -20.38 8.68 -9.53
N ALA A 235 -19.21 8.95 -10.06
CA ALA A 235 -18.21 7.92 -10.43
C ALA A 235 -17.57 7.20 -9.23
N LEU A 236 -17.54 7.82 -8.05
CA LEU A 236 -16.86 7.26 -6.86
C LEU A 236 -17.75 6.34 -6.01
N ALA A 237 -19.07 6.55 -6.02
CA ALA A 237 -20.01 5.65 -5.34
C ALA A 237 -19.96 4.21 -5.92
N GLN A 238 -19.66 4.08 -7.23
CA GLN A 238 -19.54 2.78 -7.90
C GLN A 238 -18.22 2.04 -7.62
N ILE A 239 -17.19 2.74 -7.17
CA ILE A 239 -15.86 2.13 -6.89
C ILE A 239 -15.84 1.50 -5.50
N GLY A 240 -16.55 2.08 -4.53
CA GLY A 240 -16.60 1.59 -3.14
C GLY A 240 -17.22 0.20 -2.98
N ASP A 241 -18.25 -0.11 -3.77
CA ASP A 241 -18.99 -1.39 -3.68
C ASP A 241 -18.26 -2.59 -4.32
N SER A 242 -17.24 -2.35 -5.15
CA SER A 242 -16.54 -3.41 -5.90
C SER A 242 -15.24 -3.92 -5.25
N LEU A 243 -14.76 -3.27 -4.20
CA LEU A 243 -13.53 -3.66 -3.50
C LEU A 243 -13.87 -4.44 -2.23
N GLY A 244 -13.69 -5.77 -2.26
CA GLY A 244 -13.81 -6.60 -1.06
C GLY A 244 -12.84 -6.14 0.05
N GLN A 245 -13.25 -6.22 1.32
CA GLN A 245 -12.51 -5.73 2.49
C GLN A 245 -11.04 -6.22 2.55
N VAL A 246 -10.79 -7.48 2.20
CA VAL A 246 -9.44 -8.08 2.20
C VAL A 246 -8.49 -7.38 1.22
N GLN A 247 -8.98 -6.99 0.04
CA GLN A 247 -8.17 -6.26 -0.95
C GLN A 247 -7.74 -4.87 -0.45
N ILE A 248 -8.57 -4.21 0.35
CA ILE A 248 -8.30 -2.87 0.88
C ILE A 248 -7.14 -2.93 1.88
N VAL A 249 -7.14 -3.87 2.83
CA VAL A 249 -6.10 -3.95 3.88
C VAL A 249 -4.74 -4.30 3.28
N THR A 250 -4.66 -5.32 2.44
CA THR A 250 -3.40 -5.74 1.80
C THR A 250 -2.84 -4.65 0.89
N ASN A 251 -3.71 -3.97 0.12
CA ASN A 251 -3.34 -2.78 -0.64
C ASN A 251 -2.80 -1.69 0.27
N GLY A 252 -3.49 -1.40 1.36
CA GLY A 252 -3.12 -0.37 2.31
C GLY A 252 -1.69 -0.52 2.82
N TYR A 253 -1.29 -1.71 3.26
CA TYR A 253 0.06 -1.94 3.75
C TYR A 253 1.13 -1.85 2.64
N VAL A 254 0.87 -2.41 1.47
CA VAL A 254 1.79 -2.27 0.31
C VAL A 254 1.92 -0.80 -0.09
N GLN A 255 0.82 -0.03 -0.08
CA GLN A 255 0.83 1.40 -0.35
C GLN A 255 1.67 2.16 0.69
N GLN A 256 1.48 1.87 1.99
CA GLN A 256 2.27 2.48 3.07
C GLN A 256 3.76 2.18 2.92
N LEU A 257 4.14 0.93 2.66
CA LEU A 257 5.53 0.54 2.40
C LEU A 257 6.10 1.26 1.17
N TYR A 258 5.37 1.28 0.06
CA TYR A 258 5.81 1.95 -1.16
C TYR A 258 6.04 3.45 -0.92
N ARG A 259 5.10 4.12 -0.26
CA ARG A 259 5.18 5.55 0.08
C ARG A 259 6.36 5.83 1.00
N TYR A 260 6.53 5.02 2.04
CA TYR A 260 7.67 5.13 2.94
C TYR A 260 8.99 5.04 2.18
N PHE A 261 9.21 3.99 1.40
CA PHE A 261 10.47 3.82 0.66
C PHE A 261 10.66 4.84 -0.47
N ARG A 262 9.59 5.40 -0.99
CA ARG A 262 9.65 6.37 -2.09
C ARG A 262 9.84 7.81 -1.63
N LEU A 263 9.29 8.18 -0.49
CA LEU A 263 9.12 9.57 -0.06
C LEU A 263 9.74 9.89 1.30
N SER A 264 9.93 8.90 2.16
CA SER A 264 10.42 9.13 3.51
C SER A 264 11.92 9.47 3.53
N PRO A 265 12.32 10.49 4.31
CA PRO A 265 13.74 10.79 4.52
C PRO A 265 14.46 9.73 5.36
N PHE A 266 13.72 8.83 6.01
CA PHE A 266 14.27 7.78 6.85
C PHE A 266 14.65 6.52 6.05
N ALA A 267 14.10 6.33 4.83
CA ALA A 267 14.32 5.14 4.03
C ALA A 267 15.64 5.23 3.23
N PRO A 268 16.61 4.32 3.44
CA PRO A 268 17.90 4.39 2.78
C PRO A 268 17.87 3.96 1.31
N ASN A 269 17.05 2.96 0.97
CA ASN A 269 16.94 2.38 -0.37
C ASN A 269 15.50 1.97 -0.65
N ASN A 270 15.08 2.00 -1.90
CA ASN A 270 13.74 1.61 -2.31
C ASN A 270 13.70 0.17 -2.86
N PRO A 271 13.26 -0.83 -2.08
CA PRO A 271 13.19 -2.22 -2.53
C PRO A 271 12.17 -2.45 -3.66
N PHE A 272 11.24 -1.53 -3.89
CA PHE A 272 10.27 -1.62 -4.98
C PHE A 272 10.88 -1.40 -6.37
N GLU A 273 12.11 -0.92 -6.48
CA GLU A 273 12.84 -0.89 -7.75
C GLU A 273 13.08 -2.30 -8.30
N LEU A 274 13.14 -3.31 -7.42
CA LEU A 274 13.29 -4.71 -7.78
C LEU A 274 12.02 -5.32 -8.40
N VAL A 275 10.87 -4.67 -8.28
CA VAL A 275 9.60 -5.14 -8.87
C VAL A 275 9.69 -5.29 -10.39
N THR A 276 10.54 -4.52 -11.05
CA THR A 276 10.82 -4.67 -12.49
C THR A 276 11.39 -6.04 -12.85
N TYR A 277 12.08 -6.69 -11.91
CA TYR A 277 12.67 -8.02 -12.05
C TYR A 277 11.80 -9.13 -11.41
N LEU A 278 10.56 -8.83 -11.03
CA LEU A 278 9.68 -9.77 -10.33
C LEU A 278 9.58 -11.13 -11.05
N ARG A 279 9.49 -11.12 -12.38
CA ARG A 279 9.38 -12.36 -13.20
C ARG A 279 10.57 -13.31 -13.04
N ASP A 280 11.75 -12.79 -12.69
CA ASP A 280 12.97 -13.55 -12.54
C ASP A 280 13.14 -14.12 -11.13
N THR A 281 12.23 -13.75 -10.22
CA THR A 281 12.29 -14.17 -8.83
C THR A 281 11.68 -15.55 -8.61
N TRP A 282 12.17 -16.22 -7.60
CA TRP A 282 11.58 -17.48 -7.14
C TRP A 282 10.12 -17.28 -6.65
N VAL A 283 9.85 -16.20 -5.94
CA VAL A 283 8.51 -15.83 -5.47
C VAL A 283 7.48 -15.80 -6.60
N TYR A 284 7.85 -15.25 -7.76
CA TYR A 284 6.98 -15.24 -8.92
C TYR A 284 6.59 -16.65 -9.35
N ARG A 285 7.57 -17.56 -9.41
CA ARG A 285 7.35 -18.94 -9.85
C ARG A 285 6.46 -19.71 -8.89
N LEU A 286 6.58 -19.43 -7.61
CA LEU A 286 5.80 -20.09 -6.58
C LEU A 286 4.34 -19.59 -6.55
N VAL A 287 4.14 -18.28 -6.57
CA VAL A 287 2.82 -17.65 -6.35
C VAL A 287 2.01 -17.55 -7.65
N VAL A 288 2.68 -17.32 -8.80
CA VAL A 288 2.00 -17.09 -10.08
C VAL A 288 1.79 -18.41 -10.82
N VAL A 289 0.79 -19.18 -10.39
CA VAL A 289 0.45 -20.48 -10.97
C VAL A 289 -0.73 -20.34 -11.94
N GLY A 290 -0.58 -20.93 -13.13
CA GLY A 290 -1.62 -20.95 -14.15
C GLY A 290 -1.63 -19.72 -15.09
N ASN A 291 -2.36 -19.86 -16.20
CA ASN A 291 -2.34 -18.88 -17.30
C ASN A 291 -3.02 -17.55 -16.93
N LYS A 292 -4.11 -17.60 -16.14
CA LYS A 292 -4.83 -16.39 -15.72
C LYS A 292 -3.95 -15.51 -14.83
N ALA A 293 -3.27 -16.10 -13.84
CA ALA A 293 -2.35 -15.40 -12.95
C ALA A 293 -1.18 -14.78 -13.72
N LYS A 294 -0.58 -15.54 -14.66
CA LYS A 294 0.50 -15.03 -15.54
C LYS A 294 0.05 -13.84 -16.38
N LYS A 295 -1.17 -13.89 -16.94
CA LYS A 295 -1.74 -12.79 -17.72
C LYS A 295 -1.90 -11.54 -16.85
N THR A 296 -2.53 -11.67 -15.67
CA THR A 296 -2.74 -10.55 -14.73
C THR A 296 -1.43 -9.85 -14.36
N ILE A 297 -0.42 -10.62 -13.91
CA ILE A 297 0.88 -10.04 -13.57
C ILE A 297 1.57 -9.44 -14.80
N SER A 298 1.42 -10.06 -15.98
CA SER A 298 1.99 -9.52 -17.23
C SER A 298 1.42 -8.15 -17.57
N GLU A 299 0.12 -7.95 -17.39
CA GLU A 299 -0.56 -6.66 -17.60
C GLU A 299 -0.09 -5.59 -16.58
N LEU A 300 0.18 -5.99 -15.34
CA LEU A 300 0.69 -5.09 -14.31
C LEU A 300 2.15 -4.67 -14.54
N LEU A 301 2.97 -5.52 -15.14
CA LEU A 301 4.39 -5.26 -15.37
C LEU A 301 4.70 -4.74 -16.80
N SER A 302 3.71 -4.65 -17.69
CA SER A 302 3.88 -4.10 -19.05
C SER A 302 3.78 -2.59 -19.08
#